data_ab0a475c1e78ccf7bf047751d465134a
#
_entry.id   ab0a475c1e78ccf7bf047751d465134a
#
_cell.length_a   1.000
_cell.length_b   1.000
_cell.length_c   1.000
_cell.angle_alpha   90.00
_cell.angle_beta   90.00
_cell.angle_gamma   90.00
#
_symmetry.space_group_name_H-M   'P 1'
#
loop_
_entity.id
_entity.type
_entity.pdbx_description
1 polymer ?
#
loop_
_entity_poly.entity_id
_entity_poly.type
_entity_poly.pdbx_seq_one_letter_code
_entity_poly.pdbx_strand_id
1 'polypeptide(L)'
;MFALYQRDVTTRPLDELLAGAKPFTRELALGTDAELGEIDREIARLAQGWTLERIAPLERSIMRVALYELRHRDDVPAEVAIDEAVSIAKRYCGAEAPGFVNGILAAAAREGAVR
;
A
#
# COMPACT_ATOMS: atom_id res chain seq x y z
N MET A 1 1.52 4.13 -6.83
CA MET A 1 1.93 4.45 -5.46
C MET A 1 2.15 5.93 -5.21
N PHE A 2 3.05 6.58 -5.94
CA PHE A 2 3.30 8.01 -5.73
C PHE A 2 2.09 8.88 -6.04
N ALA A 3 1.22 8.46 -6.96
CA ALA A 3 -0.01 9.19 -7.23
C ALA A 3 -0.94 9.22 -6.01
N LEU A 4 -1.07 8.08 -5.29
CA LEU A 4 -1.86 8.02 -4.07
C LEU A 4 -1.25 8.88 -2.97
N TYR A 5 0.07 8.87 -2.85
CA TYR A 5 0.79 9.74 -1.92
C TYR A 5 0.54 11.21 -2.24
N GLN A 6 0.66 11.60 -3.50
CA GLN A 6 0.42 12.98 -3.91
C GLN A 6 -1.01 13.42 -3.62
N ARG A 7 -1.99 12.53 -3.83
CA ARG A 7 -3.38 12.85 -3.50
C ARG A 7 -3.54 13.11 -2.01
N ASP A 8 -2.92 12.28 -1.15
CA ASP A 8 -3.00 12.45 0.31
C ASP A 8 -2.46 13.80 0.77
N VAL A 9 -1.40 14.30 0.15
CA VAL A 9 -0.73 15.52 0.60
C VAL A 9 -1.14 16.77 -0.17
N THR A 10 -1.67 16.64 -1.40
CA THR A 10 -2.03 17.79 -2.24
C THR A 10 -3.51 17.93 -2.50
N THR A 11 -4.32 16.95 -2.15
CA THR A 11 -5.77 16.90 -2.39
C THR A 11 -6.18 16.97 -3.87
N ARG A 12 -5.24 16.76 -4.80
CA ARG A 12 -5.56 16.73 -6.23
C ARG A 12 -6.28 15.43 -6.59
N PRO A 13 -7.24 15.47 -7.54
CA PRO A 13 -7.95 14.27 -7.96
C PRO A 13 -6.98 13.20 -8.49
N LEU A 14 -7.24 11.94 -8.12
CA LEU A 14 -6.38 10.82 -8.54
C LEU A 14 -6.30 10.69 -10.06
N ASP A 15 -7.41 10.87 -10.77
CA ASP A 15 -7.42 10.78 -12.24
C ASP A 15 -6.46 11.80 -12.87
N GLU A 16 -6.41 13.01 -12.31
CA GLU A 16 -5.49 14.04 -12.79
C GLU A 16 -4.04 13.62 -12.55
N LEU A 17 -3.75 13.08 -11.36
CA LEU A 17 -2.40 12.64 -11.01
C LEU A 17 -1.94 11.45 -11.87
N LEU A 18 -2.87 10.64 -12.36
CA LEU A 18 -2.56 9.47 -13.18
C LEU A 18 -2.56 9.77 -14.68
N ALA A 19 -2.79 11.03 -15.09
CA ALA A 19 -2.74 11.38 -16.50
C ALA A 19 -1.37 11.03 -17.06
N GLY A 20 -1.34 10.22 -18.13
CA GLY A 20 -0.09 9.76 -18.73
C GLY A 20 0.55 8.56 -18.07
N ALA A 21 -0.01 8.03 -16.98
CA ALA A 21 0.52 6.84 -16.33
C ALA A 21 0.35 5.60 -17.24
N LYS A 22 1.25 4.63 -17.07
CA LYS A 22 1.13 3.36 -17.76
C LYS A 22 -0.14 2.62 -17.33
N PRO A 23 -0.77 1.82 -18.21
CA PRO A 23 -2.01 1.12 -17.87
C PRO A 23 -1.93 0.29 -16.59
N PHE A 24 -0.83 -0.42 -16.36
CA PHE A 24 -0.66 -1.22 -15.15
C PHE A 24 -0.64 -0.36 -13.88
N THR A 25 0.11 0.74 -13.91
CA THR A 25 0.18 1.68 -12.79
C THR A 25 -1.19 2.29 -12.51
N ARG A 26 -1.91 2.66 -13.56
CA ARG A 26 -3.24 3.23 -13.44
C ARG A 26 -4.21 2.22 -12.82
N GLU A 27 -4.16 0.97 -13.26
CA GLU A 27 -5.01 -0.10 -12.74
C GLU A 27 -4.78 -0.31 -11.24
N LEU A 28 -3.52 -0.39 -10.82
CA LEU A 28 -3.19 -0.57 -9.40
C LEU A 28 -3.67 0.61 -8.56
N ALA A 29 -3.45 1.82 -9.02
CA ALA A 29 -3.84 3.00 -8.25
C ALA A 29 -5.36 3.14 -8.14
N LEU A 30 -6.08 2.96 -9.25
CA LEU A 30 -7.53 3.07 -9.26
C LEU A 30 -8.20 1.93 -8.47
N GLY A 31 -7.67 0.71 -8.60
CA GLY A 31 -8.18 -0.42 -7.84
C GLY A 31 -7.96 -0.26 -6.35
N THR A 32 -6.79 0.22 -5.95
CA THR A 32 -6.50 0.50 -4.55
C THR A 32 -7.44 1.57 -4.01
N ASP A 33 -7.65 2.63 -4.76
CA ASP A 33 -8.54 3.72 -4.37
C ASP A 33 -9.99 3.24 -4.21
N ALA A 34 -10.46 2.37 -5.08
CA ALA A 34 -11.82 1.84 -5.03
C ALA A 34 -12.08 1.03 -3.75
N GLU A 35 -11.02 0.43 -3.17
CA GLU A 35 -11.15 -0.37 -1.96
C GLU A 35 -10.49 0.27 -0.74
N LEU A 36 -10.25 1.57 -0.80
CA LEU A 36 -9.48 2.28 0.21
C LEU A 36 -10.00 2.09 1.63
N GLY A 37 -11.32 2.13 1.81
CA GLY A 37 -11.93 1.97 3.13
C GLY A 37 -11.61 0.63 3.78
N GLU A 38 -11.71 -0.46 3.02
CA GLU A 38 -11.40 -1.80 3.53
C GLU A 38 -9.91 -1.98 3.78
N ILE A 39 -9.09 -1.47 2.87
CA ILE A 39 -7.63 -1.55 2.99
C ILE A 39 -7.17 -0.79 4.23
N ASP A 40 -7.67 0.41 4.44
CA ASP A 40 -7.30 1.23 5.60
C ASP A 40 -7.74 0.60 6.91
N ARG A 41 -8.90 -0.03 6.94
CA ARG A 41 -9.34 -0.77 8.14
C ARG A 41 -8.40 -1.93 8.46
N GLU A 42 -7.93 -2.62 7.44
CA GLU A 42 -7.00 -3.71 7.64
C GLU A 42 -5.64 -3.23 8.14
N ILE A 43 -5.12 -2.14 7.58
CA ILE A 43 -3.87 -1.54 8.05
C ILE A 43 -4.01 -1.15 9.52
N ALA A 44 -5.09 -0.46 9.88
CA ALA A 44 -5.32 -0.03 11.25
C ALA A 44 -5.39 -1.22 12.22
N ARG A 45 -6.03 -2.30 11.82
CA ARG A 45 -6.12 -3.52 12.62
C ARG A 45 -4.76 -4.16 12.84
N LEU A 46 -3.96 -4.24 11.79
CA LEU A 46 -2.65 -4.91 11.84
C LEU A 46 -1.55 -4.04 12.45
N ALA A 47 -1.74 -2.74 12.46
CA ALA A 47 -0.73 -1.81 12.96
C ALA A 47 -0.66 -1.71 14.49
N GLN A 48 -1.50 -2.42 15.20
CA GLN A 48 -1.48 -2.58 16.66
C GLN A 48 -1.10 -1.31 17.44
N GLY A 49 -2.09 -0.49 17.76
CA GLY A 49 -1.87 0.71 18.56
C GLY A 49 -1.48 1.95 17.76
N TRP A 50 -1.20 1.83 16.48
CA TRP A 50 -0.95 2.98 15.63
C TRP A 50 -2.24 3.34 14.90
N THR A 51 -2.63 4.60 14.97
CA THR A 51 -3.74 5.08 14.15
C THR A 51 -3.23 5.36 12.74
N LEU A 52 -4.12 5.27 11.76
CA LEU A 52 -3.75 5.48 10.37
C LEU A 52 -3.11 6.86 10.17
N GLU A 53 -3.60 7.88 10.87
CA GLU A 53 -3.09 9.25 10.77
C GLU A 53 -1.66 9.39 11.26
N ARG A 54 -1.20 8.50 12.12
CA ARG A 54 0.18 8.52 12.62
C ARG A 54 1.16 7.83 11.70
N ILE A 55 0.66 7.06 10.73
CA ILE A 55 1.52 6.42 9.75
C ILE A 55 1.84 7.46 8.69
N ALA A 56 3.12 7.61 8.34
CA ALA A 56 3.54 8.58 7.34
C ALA A 56 2.82 8.35 6.01
N PRO A 57 2.41 9.41 5.30
CA PRO A 57 1.64 9.28 4.06
C PRO A 57 2.26 8.36 3.02
N LEU A 58 3.57 8.39 2.83
CA LEU A 58 4.22 7.54 1.85
C LEU A 58 4.17 6.07 2.28
N GLU A 59 4.40 5.79 3.56
CA GLU A 59 4.29 4.44 4.10
C GLU A 59 2.87 3.89 3.94
N ARG A 60 1.85 4.74 4.20
CA ARG A 60 0.45 4.35 3.98
C ARG A 60 0.22 3.96 2.53
N SER A 61 0.70 4.77 1.60
CA SER A 61 0.52 4.51 0.16
C SER A 61 1.18 3.22 -0.28
N ILE A 62 2.38 2.96 0.22
CA ILE A 62 3.11 1.72 -0.05
C ILE A 62 2.28 0.51 0.41
N MET A 63 1.80 0.55 1.64
CA MET A 63 1.04 -0.56 2.19
C MET A 63 -0.32 -0.73 1.53
N ARG A 64 -0.98 0.36 1.17
CA ARG A 64 -2.27 0.32 0.47
C ARG A 64 -2.15 -0.42 -0.86
N VAL A 65 -1.17 -0.07 -1.67
CA VAL A 65 -0.97 -0.71 -2.97
C VAL A 65 -0.58 -2.18 -2.80
N ALA A 66 0.32 -2.47 -1.88
CA ALA A 66 0.74 -3.85 -1.64
C ALA A 66 -0.40 -4.74 -1.15
N LEU A 67 -1.25 -4.22 -0.26
CA LEU A 67 -2.42 -4.98 0.20
C LEU A 67 -3.41 -5.25 -0.93
N TYR A 68 -3.61 -4.27 -1.81
CA TYR A 68 -4.43 -4.49 -2.99
C TYR A 68 -3.87 -5.61 -3.86
N GLU A 69 -2.55 -5.61 -4.10
CA GLU A 69 -1.91 -6.67 -4.86
C GLU A 69 -2.06 -8.04 -4.20
N LEU A 70 -1.88 -8.11 -2.89
CA LEU A 70 -2.04 -9.35 -2.15
C LEU A 70 -3.45 -9.93 -2.26
N ARG A 71 -4.45 -9.08 -2.35
CA ARG A 71 -5.85 -9.51 -2.39
C ARG A 71 -6.36 -9.84 -3.79
N HIS A 72 -5.90 -9.11 -4.79
CA HIS A 72 -6.54 -9.10 -6.11
C HIS A 72 -5.64 -9.48 -7.27
N ARG A 73 -4.35 -9.65 -7.04
CA ARG A 73 -3.41 -9.97 -8.09
C ARG A 73 -2.77 -11.33 -7.83
N ASP A 74 -3.51 -12.38 -8.19
CA ASP A 74 -3.03 -13.76 -8.01
C ASP A 74 -1.80 -14.06 -8.86
N ASP A 75 -1.58 -13.28 -9.91
CA ASP A 75 -0.41 -13.39 -10.78
C ASP A 75 0.88 -12.86 -10.13
N VAL A 76 0.77 -12.16 -9.00
CA VAL A 76 1.92 -11.64 -8.27
C VAL A 76 2.07 -12.43 -6.97
N PRO A 77 3.15 -13.21 -6.79
CA PRO A 77 3.37 -13.91 -5.52
C PRO A 77 3.45 -12.94 -4.35
N ALA A 78 2.93 -13.35 -3.20
CA ALA A 78 2.91 -12.51 -2.00
C ALA A 78 4.32 -12.01 -1.64
N GLU A 79 5.32 -12.89 -1.71
CA GLU A 79 6.71 -12.53 -1.40
C GLU A 79 7.23 -11.41 -2.28
N VAL A 80 6.86 -11.41 -3.56
CA VAL A 80 7.28 -10.38 -4.51
C VAL A 80 6.64 -9.05 -4.17
N ALA A 81 5.34 -9.05 -3.90
CA ALA A 81 4.64 -7.81 -3.53
C ALA A 81 5.21 -7.20 -2.24
N ILE A 82 5.49 -8.04 -1.25
CA ILE A 82 6.08 -7.59 0.02
C ILE A 82 7.49 -7.08 -0.18
N ASP A 83 8.32 -7.81 -0.92
CA ASP A 83 9.70 -7.41 -1.18
C ASP A 83 9.78 -6.06 -1.92
N GLU A 84 8.91 -5.84 -2.89
CA GLU A 84 8.84 -4.55 -3.58
C GLU A 84 8.47 -3.43 -2.62
N ALA A 85 7.45 -3.64 -1.78
CA ALA A 85 7.01 -2.64 -0.82
C ALA A 85 8.13 -2.30 0.17
N VAL A 86 8.81 -3.32 0.68
CA VAL A 86 9.93 -3.13 1.62
C VAL A 86 11.09 -2.40 0.95
N SER A 87 11.40 -2.73 -0.31
CA SER A 87 12.45 -2.05 -1.06
C SER A 87 12.16 -0.57 -1.26
N ILE A 88 10.91 -0.23 -1.57
CA ILE A 88 10.50 1.16 -1.73
C ILE A 88 10.59 1.89 -0.39
N ALA A 89 10.16 1.25 0.69
CA ALA A 89 10.27 1.83 2.02
C ALA A 89 11.72 2.09 2.41
N LYS A 90 12.62 1.17 2.09
CA LYS A 90 14.06 1.36 2.31
C LYS A 90 14.60 2.58 1.57
N ARG A 91 14.12 2.79 0.35
CA ARG A 91 14.64 3.82 -0.53
C ARG A 91 14.14 5.22 -0.19
N TYR A 92 12.88 5.33 0.25
CA TYR A 92 12.21 6.61 0.36
C TYR A 92 11.69 6.97 1.76
N CYS A 93 11.71 6.03 2.69
CA CYS A 93 11.18 6.23 4.04
C CYS A 93 12.30 6.13 5.08
N GLY A 94 11.97 6.42 6.34
CA GLY A 94 12.94 6.36 7.43
C GLY A 94 13.42 4.95 7.76
N ALA A 95 14.45 4.86 8.59
CA ALA A 95 15.14 3.61 8.88
C ALA A 95 14.24 2.51 9.46
N GLU A 96 13.18 2.88 10.16
CA GLU A 96 12.28 1.90 10.78
C GLU A 96 11.15 1.45 9.87
N ALA A 97 10.91 2.17 8.77
CA ALA A 97 9.80 1.90 7.88
C ALA A 97 9.84 0.51 7.23
N PRO A 98 10.99 0.01 6.75
CA PRO A 98 11.01 -1.32 6.12
C PRO A 98 10.50 -2.43 7.04
N GLY A 99 10.93 -2.43 8.29
CA GLY A 99 10.48 -3.43 9.27
C GLY A 99 9.00 -3.33 9.58
N PHE A 100 8.50 -2.13 9.72
CA PHE A 100 7.09 -1.87 9.98
C PHE A 100 6.21 -2.32 8.80
N VAL A 101 6.59 -1.94 7.59
CA VAL A 101 5.88 -2.34 6.37
C VAL A 101 5.89 -3.86 6.21
N ASN A 102 7.06 -4.47 6.38
CA ASN A 102 7.19 -5.93 6.27
C ASN A 102 6.31 -6.64 7.30
N GLY A 103 6.29 -6.17 8.54
CA GLY A 103 5.49 -6.80 9.60
C GLY A 103 4.00 -6.81 9.28
N ILE A 104 3.48 -5.68 8.82
CA ILE A 104 2.06 -5.56 8.49
C ILE A 104 1.70 -6.42 7.28
N LEU A 105 2.50 -6.35 6.22
CA LEU A 105 2.21 -7.09 4.99
C LEU A 105 2.37 -8.60 5.17
N ALA A 106 3.37 -9.03 5.94
CA ALA A 106 3.54 -10.45 6.23
C ALA A 106 2.38 -11.00 7.06
N ALA A 107 1.88 -10.24 8.02
CA ALA A 107 0.70 -10.62 8.79
C ALA A 107 -0.53 -10.75 7.90
N ALA A 108 -0.74 -9.80 7.01
CA ALA A 108 -1.85 -9.83 6.05
C ALA A 108 -1.77 -11.06 5.15
N ALA A 109 -0.57 -11.38 4.66
CA ALA A 109 -0.37 -12.55 3.80
C ALA A 109 -0.65 -13.86 4.54
N ARG A 110 -0.22 -13.96 5.79
CA ARG A 110 -0.49 -15.16 6.61
C ARG A 110 -1.97 -15.37 6.85
N GLU A 111 -2.71 -14.30 7.13
CA GLU A 111 -4.16 -14.39 7.32
C GLU A 111 -4.85 -14.81 6.03
N GLY A 112 -4.43 -14.30 4.89
CA GLY A 112 -4.96 -14.68 3.60
C GLY A 112 -4.71 -16.16 3.27
N ALA A 113 -3.56 -16.67 3.66
CA ALA A 113 -3.21 -18.08 3.42
C ALA A 113 -4.05 -19.06 4.23
N VAL A 114 -4.59 -18.62 5.36
CA VAL A 114 -5.41 -19.47 6.25
C VAL A 114 -6.85 -19.55 5.76
N ARG A 115 -7.27 -18.63 4.92
CA ARG A 115 -8.61 -18.61 4.35
C ARG A 115 -8.68 -19.54 3.14
#